data_e9bc332174391bfcf8f5a99690ef971b
#
_entry.id   e9bc332174391bfcf8f5a99690ef971b
#
_cell.length_a   1.000
_cell.length_b   1.000
_cell.length_c   1.000
_cell.angle_alpha   90.00
_cell.angle_beta   90.00
_cell.angle_gamma   90.00
#
_symmetry.space_group_name_H-M   'P 1'
#
loop_
_entity.id
_entity.type
_entity.pdbx_description
1 polymer ?
#
loop_
_entity_poly.entity_id
_entity_poly.type
_entity_poly.pdbx_seq_one_letter_code
_entity_poly.pdbx_strand_id
1 'polypeptide(L)'
;MQAERRTVVPTALVLAAHDWPLAAFLAIALRRSGFSVMGLCPRRHALRHTAAVDRCFGLSRLRSSLSLLRAIRRSSPGILIPTDDESVYALYDLHARCARGGGEEASAIAHLIEHSLGDPGSFATARSKSAFLRCAGSCGVRIPATQELRDAADLTAHCAAAAPPFVLKQDGTYGGLGVIVAHSKTEAERALRRLHLRVMANALRRLFSTGNYASLLAALTARPVVSVQQYVAGRLANRAVLCWRGRVLAGLTVATLESDPFPNGPATVVEFIDEPEIDRVVETLVARLGLSGFCGFDFILERETERPFLLELNPRATSACWLGTSAHSDLCAALFRAVKDGAESDVRTAAQSQGLAGEKAALFPQEWMRSHTSLHLATSYHRVPWDDPKLVAFLARAAGAQRRRVNRGFFSRLLRRVALGKDWQQQSPRSAAAVSGGADDATAISRPAPSASTES
;
A
#
# COMPACT_ATOMS: atom_id res chain seq x y z
N MET A 1 7.80 33.16 -37.17
CA MET A 1 8.74 32.38 -36.34
C MET A 1 7.98 31.92 -35.10
N GLN A 2 7.38 30.74 -35.14
CA GLN A 2 6.83 30.06 -33.94
C GLN A 2 8.02 29.51 -33.17
N ALA A 3 8.28 30.04 -31.98
CA ALA A 3 9.25 29.46 -31.08
C ALA A 3 8.78 28.04 -30.71
N GLU A 4 9.52 27.02 -31.13
CA GLU A 4 9.35 25.66 -30.64
C GLU A 4 9.39 25.70 -29.13
N ARG A 5 8.23 25.59 -28.48
CA ARG A 5 8.16 25.30 -27.04
C ARG A 5 8.82 23.93 -26.85
N ARG A 6 10.07 23.90 -26.44
CA ARG A 6 10.71 22.70 -25.95
C ARG A 6 9.76 22.12 -24.88
N THR A 7 9.10 21.04 -25.23
CA THR A 7 8.23 20.30 -24.27
C THR A 7 9.11 19.79 -23.15
N VAL A 8 9.10 20.50 -22.02
CA VAL A 8 9.82 20.08 -20.82
C VAL A 8 9.19 18.77 -20.33
N VAL A 9 9.96 17.71 -20.33
CA VAL A 9 9.51 16.42 -19.82
C VAL A 9 9.18 16.55 -18.32
N PRO A 10 7.95 16.27 -17.89
CA PRO A 10 7.59 16.42 -16.49
C PRO A 10 8.39 15.44 -15.61
N THR A 11 8.87 15.93 -14.47
CA THR A 11 9.66 15.15 -13.51
C THR A 11 8.78 14.69 -12.38
N ALA A 12 8.76 13.37 -12.10
CA ALA A 12 8.10 12.75 -10.96
C ALA A 12 9.13 12.38 -9.90
N LEU A 13 8.89 12.74 -8.63
CA LEU A 13 9.68 12.30 -7.48
C LEU A 13 8.93 11.22 -6.73
N VAL A 14 9.39 9.96 -6.86
CA VAL A 14 8.84 8.80 -6.16
C VAL A 14 9.45 8.71 -4.77
N LEU A 15 8.62 8.66 -3.73
CA LEU A 15 8.99 8.66 -2.33
C LEU A 15 8.68 7.28 -1.71
N ALA A 16 9.70 6.65 -1.11
CA ALA A 16 9.56 5.39 -0.42
C ALA A 16 10.38 5.38 0.88
N ALA A 17 9.72 5.19 2.01
CA ALA A 17 10.35 5.02 3.32
C ALA A 17 10.52 3.54 3.70
N HIS A 18 9.62 2.67 3.21
CA HIS A 18 9.62 1.24 3.44
C HIS A 18 10.13 0.46 2.23
N ASP A 19 10.79 -0.68 2.49
CA ASP A 19 11.40 -1.53 1.47
C ASP A 19 10.34 -2.41 0.77
N TRP A 20 9.46 -1.76 0.01
CA TRP A 20 8.43 -2.40 -0.79
C TRP A 20 8.78 -2.32 -2.28
N PRO A 21 8.63 -3.41 -3.06
CA PRO A 21 8.93 -3.43 -4.49
C PRO A 21 8.08 -2.45 -5.30
N LEU A 22 6.89 -2.12 -4.82
CA LEU A 22 5.91 -1.23 -5.46
C LEU A 22 6.54 0.02 -6.08
N ALA A 23 7.40 0.73 -5.34
CA ALA A 23 8.00 1.98 -5.83
C ALA A 23 8.83 1.78 -7.11
N ALA A 24 9.52 0.63 -7.24
CA ALA A 24 10.29 0.32 -8.44
C ALA A 24 9.39 -0.01 -9.64
N PHE A 25 8.32 -0.78 -9.43
CA PHE A 25 7.34 -1.08 -10.47
C PHE A 25 6.59 0.17 -10.94
N LEU A 26 6.22 1.03 -9.99
CA LEU A 26 5.59 2.31 -10.31
C LEU A 26 6.53 3.22 -11.09
N ALA A 27 7.82 3.27 -10.74
CA ALA A 27 8.83 4.02 -11.48
C ALA A 27 8.95 3.55 -12.94
N ILE A 28 8.91 2.23 -13.18
CA ILE A 28 8.89 1.66 -14.55
C ILE A 28 7.65 2.12 -15.31
N ALA A 29 6.47 2.05 -14.69
CA ALA A 29 5.22 2.48 -15.31
C ALA A 29 5.22 3.99 -15.61
N LEU A 30 5.68 4.82 -14.70
CA LEU A 30 5.82 6.27 -14.89
C LEU A 30 6.81 6.61 -16.04
N ARG A 31 7.94 5.91 -16.10
CA ARG A 31 8.91 6.09 -17.19
C ARG A 31 8.30 5.74 -18.55
N ARG A 32 7.57 4.64 -18.62
CA ARG A 32 6.85 4.23 -19.85
C ARG A 32 5.78 5.23 -20.27
N SER A 33 5.17 5.91 -19.31
CA SER A 33 4.19 6.99 -19.58
C SER A 33 4.81 8.30 -20.00
N GLY A 34 6.15 8.47 -19.95
CA GLY A 34 6.87 9.64 -20.45
C GLY A 34 7.49 10.54 -19.36
N PHE A 35 7.39 10.21 -18.07
CA PHE A 35 8.06 10.99 -17.01
C PHE A 35 9.57 10.80 -16.98
N SER A 36 10.31 11.87 -16.62
CA SER A 36 11.59 11.75 -15.97
C SER A 36 11.34 11.34 -14.52
N VAL A 37 12.01 10.27 -14.02
CA VAL A 37 11.70 9.71 -12.72
C VAL A 37 12.89 9.86 -11.77
N MET A 38 12.65 10.54 -10.65
CA MET A 38 13.58 10.67 -9.54
C MET A 38 13.09 9.84 -8.36
N GLY A 39 13.99 9.35 -7.51
CA GLY A 39 13.66 8.57 -6.33
C GLY A 39 14.19 9.16 -5.04
N LEU A 40 13.42 9.08 -3.95
CA LEU A 40 13.88 9.31 -2.58
C LEU A 40 13.59 8.06 -1.75
N CYS A 41 14.62 7.33 -1.35
CA CYS A 41 14.45 6.06 -0.65
C CYS A 41 15.66 5.69 0.22
N PRO A 42 15.55 4.71 1.14
CA PRO A 42 16.67 4.14 1.87
C PRO A 42 17.76 3.56 0.95
N ARG A 43 18.98 3.36 1.51
CA ARG A 43 20.13 2.89 0.72
C ARG A 43 19.96 1.52 0.07
N ARG A 44 19.19 0.62 0.70
CA ARG A 44 18.96 -0.78 0.23
C ARG A 44 17.54 -0.97 -0.29
N HIS A 45 17.04 -0.06 -1.11
CA HIS A 45 15.67 -0.09 -1.62
C HIS A 45 15.63 -0.53 -3.10
N ALA A 46 14.59 -1.28 -3.50
CA ALA A 46 14.38 -1.76 -4.87
C ALA A 46 14.44 -0.64 -5.92
N LEU A 47 13.93 0.55 -5.58
CA LEU A 47 13.94 1.75 -6.44
C LEU A 47 15.33 2.16 -6.92
N ARG A 48 16.41 1.75 -6.25
CA ARG A 48 17.81 2.02 -6.65
C ARG A 48 18.37 1.05 -7.66
N HIS A 49 17.64 -0.03 -7.92
CA HIS A 49 18.08 -1.13 -8.78
C HIS A 49 17.32 -1.18 -10.11
N THR A 50 16.40 -0.24 -10.35
CA THR A 50 15.71 -0.11 -11.63
C THR A 50 16.39 0.92 -12.53
N ALA A 51 16.46 0.60 -13.83
CA ALA A 51 16.92 1.53 -14.87
C ALA A 51 15.90 2.66 -15.17
N ALA A 52 14.68 2.54 -14.65
CA ALA A 52 13.62 3.54 -14.87
C ALA A 52 13.84 4.84 -14.08
N VAL A 53 14.76 4.87 -13.10
CA VAL A 53 15.03 6.04 -12.25
C VAL A 53 16.32 6.72 -12.66
N ASP A 54 16.25 8.01 -13.03
CA ASP A 54 17.39 8.80 -13.46
C ASP A 54 18.35 9.07 -12.30
N ARG A 55 17.81 9.37 -11.12
CA ARG A 55 18.61 9.65 -9.92
C ARG A 55 17.86 9.28 -8.64
N CYS A 56 18.54 8.58 -7.72
CA CYS A 56 18.06 8.29 -6.37
C CYS A 56 18.75 9.12 -5.30
N PHE A 57 17.95 9.83 -4.50
CA PHE A 57 18.39 10.51 -3.28
C PHE A 57 18.30 9.55 -2.09
N GLY A 58 19.18 9.76 -1.10
CA GLY A 58 19.18 8.96 0.13
C GLY A 58 18.20 9.51 1.15
N LEU A 59 17.26 8.68 1.59
CA LEU A 59 16.39 8.98 2.73
C LEU A 59 17.12 8.65 4.04
N SER A 60 17.36 9.66 4.86
CA SER A 60 17.87 9.48 6.23
C SER A 60 16.71 9.40 7.20
N ARG A 61 16.60 8.29 7.94
CA ARG A 61 15.55 8.12 8.97
C ARG A 61 15.61 9.15 10.09
N LEU A 62 16.82 9.62 10.43
CA LEU A 62 17.05 10.65 11.47
C LEU A 62 16.72 12.06 10.99
N ARG A 63 16.82 12.32 9.69
CA ARG A 63 16.64 13.62 9.06
C ARG A 63 15.75 13.53 7.84
N SER A 64 14.61 12.85 7.97
CA SER A 64 13.68 12.59 6.86
C SER A 64 13.24 13.87 6.16
N SER A 65 12.84 14.88 6.92
CA SER A 65 12.42 16.19 6.40
C SER A 65 13.53 16.92 5.62
N LEU A 66 14.76 16.89 6.11
CA LEU A 66 15.90 17.50 5.40
C LEU A 66 16.25 16.71 4.13
N SER A 67 16.10 15.38 4.14
CA SER A 67 16.30 14.55 2.96
C SER A 67 15.24 14.85 1.90
N LEU A 68 14.00 15.02 2.31
CA LEU A 68 12.87 15.36 1.44
C LEU A 68 13.06 16.75 0.81
N LEU A 69 13.32 17.78 1.61
CA LEU A 69 13.59 19.12 1.11
C LEU A 69 14.77 19.16 0.11
N ARG A 70 15.86 18.45 0.44
CA ARG A 70 17.03 18.35 -0.46
C ARG A 70 16.68 17.65 -1.77
N ALA A 71 15.85 16.60 -1.73
CA ALA A 71 15.42 15.90 -2.92
C ALA A 71 14.54 16.80 -3.80
N ILE A 72 13.55 17.49 -3.21
CA ILE A 72 12.69 18.46 -3.93
C ILE A 72 13.52 19.54 -4.60
N ARG A 73 14.41 20.21 -3.85
CA ARG A 73 15.27 21.29 -4.38
C ARG A 73 16.16 20.83 -5.53
N ARG A 74 16.71 19.60 -5.46
CA ARG A 74 17.67 19.08 -6.46
C ARG A 74 17.02 18.45 -7.67
N SER A 75 15.78 18.03 -7.58
CA SER A 75 15.05 17.40 -8.69
C SER A 75 14.01 18.32 -9.34
N SER A 76 13.63 19.42 -8.66
CA SER A 76 12.59 20.35 -9.11
C SER A 76 11.38 19.61 -9.71
N PRO A 77 10.74 18.69 -8.94
CA PRO A 77 9.71 17.82 -9.50
C PRO A 77 8.43 18.59 -9.79
N GLY A 78 7.73 18.19 -10.85
CA GLY A 78 6.38 18.66 -11.13
C GLY A 78 5.31 17.94 -10.29
N ILE A 79 5.66 16.74 -9.75
CA ILE A 79 4.73 15.92 -8.95
C ILE A 79 5.47 15.08 -7.93
N LEU A 80 4.89 14.92 -6.73
CA LEU A 80 5.37 14.06 -5.65
C LEU A 80 4.49 12.80 -5.56
N ILE A 81 5.12 11.62 -5.53
CA ILE A 81 4.40 10.34 -5.56
C ILE A 81 4.82 9.50 -4.35
N PRO A 82 4.10 9.56 -3.23
CA PRO A 82 4.34 8.70 -2.08
C PRO A 82 3.87 7.25 -2.36
N THR A 83 4.66 6.27 -1.91
CA THR A 83 4.36 4.84 -2.07
C THR A 83 4.11 4.13 -0.74
N ASP A 84 4.17 4.86 0.38
CA ASP A 84 3.86 4.37 1.72
C ASP A 84 3.34 5.51 2.62
N ASP A 85 2.72 5.11 3.73
CA ASP A 85 2.08 6.05 4.67
C ASP A 85 3.08 6.99 5.35
N GLU A 86 4.31 6.51 5.63
CA GLU A 86 5.37 7.34 6.22
C GLU A 86 5.78 8.48 5.29
N SER A 87 5.84 8.21 3.99
CA SER A 87 6.10 9.22 2.96
C SER A 87 4.97 10.24 2.85
N VAL A 88 3.70 9.81 2.93
CA VAL A 88 2.53 10.71 2.95
C VAL A 88 2.58 11.60 4.17
N TYR A 89 2.77 11.02 5.35
CA TYR A 89 2.79 11.79 6.60
C TYR A 89 3.95 12.79 6.65
N ALA A 90 5.10 12.43 6.09
CA ALA A 90 6.22 13.36 5.94
C ALA A 90 5.88 14.57 5.05
N LEU A 91 5.08 14.36 3.99
CA LEU A 91 4.59 15.43 3.12
C LEU A 91 3.56 16.31 3.83
N TYR A 92 2.60 15.73 4.56
CA TYR A 92 1.63 16.49 5.35
C TYR A 92 2.32 17.35 6.43
N ASP A 93 3.30 16.78 7.14
CA ASP A 93 4.07 17.48 8.16
C ASP A 93 4.96 18.58 7.54
N LEU A 94 5.47 18.37 6.32
CA LEU A 94 6.22 19.39 5.56
C LEU A 94 5.31 20.52 5.13
N HIS A 95 4.13 20.22 4.56
CA HIS A 95 3.12 21.20 4.20
C HIS A 95 2.75 22.11 5.37
N ALA A 96 2.40 21.51 6.52
CA ALA A 96 2.04 22.25 7.73
C ALA A 96 3.17 23.17 8.26
N ARG A 97 4.45 22.79 8.04
CA ARG A 97 5.59 23.66 8.37
C ARG A 97 5.77 24.79 7.37
N CYS A 98 5.64 24.50 6.08
CA CYS A 98 5.74 25.50 5.03
C CYS A 98 4.65 26.57 5.16
N ALA A 99 3.42 26.16 5.46
CA ALA A 99 2.29 27.07 5.68
C ALA A 99 2.51 28.02 6.87
N ARG A 100 3.27 27.60 7.90
CA ARG A 100 3.60 28.44 9.08
C ARG A 100 4.86 29.27 8.89
N GLY A 101 5.80 28.81 8.05
CA GLY A 101 7.14 29.40 7.95
C GLY A 101 7.23 30.65 7.08
N GLY A 102 6.30 30.86 6.16
CA GLY A 102 6.32 31.96 5.19
C GLY A 102 7.49 31.90 4.18
N GLY A 103 7.47 32.81 3.22
CA GLY A 103 8.51 32.93 2.18
C GLY A 103 8.14 32.18 0.89
N GLU A 104 8.73 32.65 -0.22
CA GLU A 104 8.41 32.18 -1.57
C GLU A 104 8.69 30.68 -1.77
N GLU A 105 9.83 30.19 -1.28
CA GLU A 105 10.20 28.78 -1.39
C GLU A 105 9.25 27.88 -0.58
N ALA A 106 8.88 28.28 0.64
CA ALA A 106 7.97 27.53 1.47
C ALA A 106 6.57 27.46 0.79
N SER A 107 6.10 28.57 0.22
CA SER A 107 4.86 28.62 -0.55
C SER A 107 4.91 27.71 -1.76
N ALA A 108 5.99 27.72 -2.55
CA ALA A 108 6.17 26.86 -3.71
C ALA A 108 6.15 25.36 -3.32
N ILE A 109 6.78 24.99 -2.21
CA ILE A 109 6.77 23.61 -1.71
C ILE A 109 5.37 23.20 -1.22
N ALA A 110 4.65 24.09 -0.52
CA ALA A 110 3.28 23.84 -0.08
C ALA A 110 2.37 23.59 -1.29
N HIS A 111 2.42 24.46 -2.30
CA HIS A 111 1.65 24.27 -3.54
C HIS A 111 2.01 23.00 -4.29
N LEU A 112 3.28 22.60 -4.34
CA LEU A 112 3.69 21.33 -4.94
C LEU A 112 3.05 20.13 -4.20
N ILE A 113 2.96 20.18 -2.87
CA ILE A 113 2.32 19.13 -2.07
C ILE A 113 0.82 19.10 -2.31
N GLU A 114 0.16 20.26 -2.31
CA GLU A 114 -1.27 20.41 -2.63
C GLU A 114 -1.59 19.90 -4.05
N HIS A 115 -0.77 20.28 -5.03
CA HIS A 115 -0.88 19.79 -6.40
C HIS A 115 -0.79 18.26 -6.48
N SER A 116 0.06 17.65 -5.64
CA SER A 116 0.34 16.23 -5.65
C SER A 116 -0.66 15.38 -4.86
N LEU A 117 -1.21 15.92 -3.77
CA LEU A 117 -2.03 15.16 -2.80
C LEU A 117 -3.46 15.68 -2.67
N GLY A 118 -3.74 16.89 -3.16
CA GLY A 118 -5.07 17.53 -3.11
C GLY A 118 -5.23 18.53 -1.97
N ASP A 119 -6.47 18.72 -1.53
CA ASP A 119 -6.87 19.73 -0.57
C ASP A 119 -6.23 19.50 0.82
N PRO A 120 -5.41 20.46 1.32
CA PRO A 120 -4.80 20.35 2.65
C PRO A 120 -5.81 20.32 3.80
N GLY A 121 -7.04 20.83 3.60
CA GLY A 121 -8.13 20.73 4.57
C GLY A 121 -8.54 19.28 4.86
N SER A 122 -8.26 18.35 3.93
CA SER A 122 -8.55 16.93 4.08
C SER A 122 -7.40 16.09 4.67
N PHE A 123 -6.18 16.63 4.80
CA PHE A 123 -5.00 15.83 5.22
C PHE A 123 -5.17 15.20 6.60
N ALA A 124 -5.79 15.90 7.55
CA ALA A 124 -6.06 15.36 8.87
C ALA A 124 -7.06 14.19 8.81
N THR A 125 -8.09 14.29 7.99
CA THR A 125 -9.09 13.23 7.77
C THR A 125 -8.45 12.03 7.06
N ALA A 126 -7.67 12.25 6.01
CA ALA A 126 -6.99 11.19 5.27
C ALA A 126 -5.92 10.46 6.11
N ARG A 127 -5.34 11.10 7.11
CA ARG A 127 -4.35 10.52 8.04
C ARG A 127 -4.96 9.60 9.08
N SER A 128 -6.21 9.83 9.48
CA SER A 128 -6.90 9.08 10.55
C SER A 128 -7.93 8.12 9.98
N LYS A 129 -7.74 6.82 10.21
CA LYS A 129 -8.68 5.78 9.76
C LYS A 129 -10.09 6.02 10.31
N SER A 130 -10.21 6.39 11.58
CA SER A 130 -11.50 6.64 12.23
C SER A 130 -12.15 7.90 11.70
N ALA A 131 -11.40 9.01 11.52
CA ALA A 131 -11.95 10.24 10.96
C ALA A 131 -12.41 10.05 9.50
N PHE A 132 -11.64 9.29 8.70
CA PHE A 132 -12.01 8.94 7.34
C PHE A 132 -13.31 8.13 7.29
N LEU A 133 -13.42 7.07 8.12
CA LEU A 133 -14.64 6.26 8.15
C LEU A 133 -15.87 7.07 8.63
N ARG A 134 -15.71 7.96 9.59
CA ARG A 134 -16.80 8.88 9.98
C ARG A 134 -17.22 9.79 8.83
N CYS A 135 -16.25 10.36 8.09
CA CYS A 135 -16.53 11.16 6.91
C CYS A 135 -17.24 10.33 5.83
N ALA A 136 -16.81 9.11 5.55
CA ALA A 136 -17.46 8.21 4.59
C ALA A 136 -18.89 7.88 5.01
N GLY A 137 -19.11 7.56 6.30
CA GLY A 137 -20.45 7.30 6.83
C GLY A 137 -21.39 8.51 6.69
N SER A 138 -20.87 9.74 6.89
CA SER A 138 -21.68 10.99 6.69
C SER A 138 -22.04 11.22 5.21
N CYS A 139 -21.33 10.60 4.28
CA CYS A 139 -21.65 10.57 2.84
C CYS A 139 -22.58 9.43 2.44
N GLY A 140 -23.14 8.67 3.40
CA GLY A 140 -24.01 7.54 3.13
C GLY A 140 -23.29 6.26 2.65
N VAL A 141 -21.96 6.24 2.77
CA VAL A 141 -21.15 5.07 2.38
C VAL A 141 -21.28 3.97 3.43
N ARG A 142 -21.46 2.73 2.97
CA ARG A 142 -21.54 1.57 3.85
C ARG A 142 -20.17 1.27 4.44
N ILE A 143 -20.09 1.35 5.76
CA ILE A 143 -18.90 1.04 6.57
C ILE A 143 -19.26 0.03 7.66
N PRO A 144 -18.33 -0.85 8.10
CA PRO A 144 -18.59 -1.67 9.28
C PRO A 144 -18.75 -0.78 10.51
N ALA A 145 -19.70 -1.11 11.39
CA ALA A 145 -19.85 -0.39 12.66
C ALA A 145 -18.52 -0.35 13.41
N THR A 146 -18.05 0.84 13.75
CA THR A 146 -16.71 1.04 14.31
C THR A 146 -16.78 1.97 15.52
N GLN A 147 -16.15 1.56 16.63
CA GLN A 147 -16.08 2.32 17.87
C GLN A 147 -14.62 2.49 18.30
N GLU A 148 -14.19 3.72 18.58
CA GLU A 148 -12.90 3.98 19.21
C GLU A 148 -12.93 3.53 20.68
N LEU A 149 -11.89 2.82 21.13
CA LEU A 149 -11.75 2.36 22.50
C LEU A 149 -10.87 3.34 23.27
N ARG A 150 -11.41 3.97 24.32
CA ARG A 150 -10.67 4.82 25.24
C ARG A 150 -9.94 3.98 26.31
N ASP A 151 -10.57 2.87 26.70
CA ASP A 151 -10.06 1.95 27.72
C ASP A 151 -10.61 0.53 27.59
N ALA A 152 -10.27 -0.34 28.53
CA ALA A 152 -10.75 -1.72 28.57
C ALA A 152 -12.24 -1.84 28.93
N ALA A 153 -12.82 -0.83 29.59
CA ALA A 153 -14.24 -0.83 29.94
C ALA A 153 -15.10 -0.64 28.68
N ASP A 154 -14.67 0.24 27.74
CA ASP A 154 -15.32 0.40 26.44
C ASP A 154 -15.36 -0.92 25.66
N LEU A 155 -14.24 -1.69 25.64
CA LEU A 155 -14.21 -3.01 25.03
C LEU A 155 -15.15 -4.00 25.71
N THR A 156 -15.21 -3.98 27.02
CA THR A 156 -16.10 -4.85 27.80
C THR A 156 -17.57 -4.55 27.48
N ALA A 157 -17.93 -3.27 27.43
CA ALA A 157 -19.29 -2.84 27.07
C ALA A 157 -19.63 -3.25 25.63
N HIS A 158 -18.70 -3.04 24.68
CA HIS A 158 -18.89 -3.47 23.28
C HIS A 158 -19.11 -4.99 23.18
N CYS A 159 -18.29 -5.80 23.86
CA CYS A 159 -18.42 -7.26 23.86
C CYS A 159 -19.70 -7.76 24.54
N ALA A 160 -20.32 -6.97 25.40
CA ALA A 160 -21.63 -7.29 25.98
C ALA A 160 -22.80 -6.96 25.04
N ALA A 161 -22.62 -5.97 24.16
CA ALA A 161 -23.66 -5.49 23.24
C ALA A 161 -23.62 -6.18 21.85
N ALA A 162 -22.50 -6.76 21.46
CA ALA A 162 -22.30 -7.37 20.14
C ALA A 162 -21.78 -8.80 20.24
N ALA A 163 -22.14 -9.63 19.26
CA ALA A 163 -21.63 -10.98 19.12
C ALA A 163 -20.25 -11.03 18.42
N PRO A 164 -19.34 -11.96 18.81
CA PRO A 164 -18.09 -12.19 18.08
C PRO A 164 -18.36 -12.73 16.66
N PRO A 165 -17.37 -12.63 15.73
CA PRO A 165 -16.01 -12.14 15.95
C PRO A 165 -15.92 -10.62 16.02
N PHE A 166 -14.91 -10.11 16.75
CA PHE A 166 -14.58 -8.69 16.86
C PHE A 166 -13.29 -8.40 16.11
N VAL A 167 -13.22 -7.27 15.40
CA VAL A 167 -12.00 -6.83 14.71
C VAL A 167 -11.41 -5.65 15.47
N LEU A 168 -10.26 -5.84 16.10
CA LEU A 168 -9.52 -4.76 16.72
C LEU A 168 -8.51 -4.19 15.72
N LYS A 169 -8.56 -2.87 15.53
CA LYS A 169 -7.67 -2.14 14.62
C LYS A 169 -6.91 -1.05 15.38
N GLN A 170 -5.63 -0.91 15.05
CA GLN A 170 -4.78 0.14 15.59
C GLN A 170 -4.46 1.13 14.48
N ASP A 171 -4.66 2.42 14.74
CA ASP A 171 -4.28 3.51 13.82
C ASP A 171 -2.76 3.59 13.64
N GLY A 172 -2.31 4.08 12.48
CA GLY A 172 -0.88 4.22 12.16
C GLY A 172 -0.15 2.90 11.88
N THR A 173 -0.88 1.82 11.59
CA THR A 173 -0.33 0.52 11.17
C THR A 173 -0.71 0.20 9.73
N TYR A 174 0.12 -0.61 9.05
CA TYR A 174 -0.04 -0.99 7.64
C TYR A 174 0.14 -2.50 7.44
N GLY A 175 -0.32 -3.03 6.30
CA GLY A 175 -0.13 -4.42 5.91
C GLY A 175 -0.74 -5.44 6.87
N GLY A 176 -1.87 -5.13 7.49
CA GLY A 176 -2.56 -6.02 8.43
C GLY A 176 -1.91 -6.15 9.81
N LEU A 177 -0.73 -5.54 10.05
CA LEU A 177 0.03 -5.69 11.31
C LEU A 177 -0.70 -5.18 12.56
N GLY A 178 -1.63 -4.25 12.41
CA GLY A 178 -2.43 -3.68 13.50
C GLY A 178 -3.86 -4.21 13.54
N VAL A 179 -4.19 -5.29 12.83
CA VAL A 179 -5.53 -5.88 12.78
C VAL A 179 -5.51 -7.23 13.48
N ILE A 180 -6.42 -7.45 14.42
CA ILE A 180 -6.59 -8.73 15.13
C ILE A 180 -8.08 -9.08 15.12
N VAL A 181 -8.42 -10.25 14.60
CA VAL A 181 -9.76 -10.83 14.72
C VAL A 181 -9.80 -11.66 16.00
N ALA A 182 -10.79 -11.42 16.84
CA ALA A 182 -10.99 -12.08 18.12
C ALA A 182 -12.35 -12.80 18.13
N HIS A 183 -12.36 -14.09 18.41
CA HIS A 183 -13.57 -14.92 18.41
C HIS A 183 -14.23 -15.05 19.80
N SER A 184 -13.69 -14.35 20.79
CA SER A 184 -14.26 -14.26 22.14
C SER A 184 -13.85 -12.97 22.84
N LYS A 185 -14.58 -12.59 23.89
CA LYS A 185 -14.22 -11.45 24.77
C LYS A 185 -12.79 -11.57 25.30
N THR A 186 -12.41 -12.76 25.78
CA THR A 186 -11.06 -13.02 26.32
C THR A 186 -9.97 -12.85 25.27
N GLU A 187 -10.23 -13.22 24.01
CA GLU A 187 -9.30 -12.97 22.89
C GLU A 187 -9.23 -11.49 22.55
N ALA A 188 -10.35 -10.77 22.56
CA ALA A 188 -10.39 -9.34 22.32
C ALA A 188 -9.59 -8.55 23.37
N GLU A 189 -9.72 -8.90 24.66
CA GLU A 189 -8.91 -8.32 25.73
C GLU A 189 -7.40 -8.60 25.59
N ARG A 190 -7.04 -9.82 25.18
CA ARG A 190 -5.64 -10.18 24.87
C ARG A 190 -5.13 -9.40 23.66
N ALA A 191 -5.98 -9.24 22.64
CA ALA A 191 -5.65 -8.47 21.43
C ALA A 191 -5.39 -6.99 21.77
N LEU A 192 -6.25 -6.35 22.56
CA LEU A 192 -6.07 -4.96 23.02
C LEU A 192 -4.73 -4.80 23.76
N ARG A 193 -4.41 -5.69 24.72
CA ARG A 193 -3.12 -5.66 25.42
C ARG A 193 -1.93 -5.82 24.46
N ARG A 194 -2.04 -6.74 23.47
CA ARG A 194 -0.97 -6.96 22.46
C ARG A 194 -0.76 -5.74 21.59
N LEU A 195 -1.82 -5.05 21.17
CA LEU A 195 -1.72 -3.83 20.36
C LEU A 195 -1.02 -2.71 21.14
N HIS A 196 -1.37 -2.49 22.41
CA HIS A 196 -0.71 -1.52 23.27
C HIS A 196 0.79 -1.84 23.49
N LEU A 197 1.13 -3.09 23.79
CA LEU A 197 2.54 -3.51 23.95
C LEU A 197 3.36 -3.35 22.67
N ARG A 198 2.77 -3.57 21.49
CA ARG A 198 3.45 -3.36 20.20
C ARG A 198 3.84 -1.91 19.96
N VAL A 199 3.02 -0.95 20.35
CA VAL A 199 3.36 0.48 20.23
C VAL A 199 4.58 0.79 21.05
N MET A 200 4.59 0.37 22.31
CA MET A 200 5.71 0.59 23.21
C MET A 200 7.00 -0.10 22.70
N ALA A 201 6.90 -1.36 22.27
CA ALA A 201 8.05 -2.09 21.70
C ALA A 201 8.58 -1.43 20.41
N ASN A 202 7.70 -0.90 19.55
CA ASN A 202 8.11 -0.18 18.36
C ASN A 202 8.74 1.18 18.68
N ALA A 203 8.22 1.89 19.67
CA ALA A 203 8.78 3.16 20.14
C ALA A 203 10.20 2.96 20.75
N LEU A 204 10.36 1.94 21.58
CA LEU A 204 11.67 1.56 22.13
C LEU A 204 12.64 1.14 21.02
N ARG A 205 12.20 0.31 20.06
CA ARG A 205 13.03 -0.08 18.93
C ARG A 205 13.46 1.12 18.08
N ARG A 206 12.58 2.10 17.85
CA ARG A 206 12.90 3.36 17.16
C ARG A 206 13.89 4.19 17.96
N LEU A 207 13.74 4.27 19.28
CA LEU A 207 14.71 4.94 20.15
C LEU A 207 16.10 4.33 19.99
N PHE A 208 16.24 3.01 20.14
CA PHE A 208 17.53 2.32 20.04
C PHE A 208 18.12 2.31 18.63
N SER A 209 17.28 2.29 17.58
CA SER A 209 17.75 2.24 16.19
C SER A 209 18.03 3.61 15.58
N THR A 210 17.37 4.66 16.04
CA THR A 210 17.40 5.99 15.41
C THR A 210 17.66 7.13 16.38
N GLY A 211 17.74 6.85 17.69
CA GLY A 211 17.87 7.89 18.74
C GLY A 211 16.63 8.81 18.82
N ASN A 212 15.49 8.37 18.31
CA ASN A 212 14.29 9.21 18.25
C ASN A 212 13.53 9.20 19.59
N TYR A 213 13.96 10.05 20.53
CA TYR A 213 13.30 10.24 21.82
C TYR A 213 11.84 10.76 21.70
N ALA A 214 11.53 11.53 20.66
CA ALA A 214 10.20 12.08 20.46
C ALA A 214 9.18 10.96 20.20
N SER A 215 9.55 9.88 19.53
CA SER A 215 8.65 8.73 19.30
C SER A 215 8.38 7.95 20.60
N LEU A 216 9.34 7.90 21.51
CA LEU A 216 9.13 7.29 22.83
C LEU A 216 8.26 8.17 23.70
N LEU A 217 8.52 9.47 23.75
CA LEU A 217 7.72 10.43 24.49
C LEU A 217 6.26 10.43 23.99
N ALA A 218 6.07 10.43 22.67
CA ALA A 218 4.74 10.30 22.06
C ALA A 218 4.04 8.96 22.42
N ALA A 219 4.77 7.85 22.46
CA ALA A 219 4.22 6.55 22.85
C ALA A 219 3.87 6.47 24.36
N LEU A 220 4.59 7.23 25.18
CA LEU A 220 4.31 7.32 26.63
C LEU A 220 3.17 8.27 26.95
N THR A 221 3.01 9.35 26.15
CA THR A 221 2.03 10.42 26.40
C THR A 221 0.73 10.25 25.61
N ALA A 222 0.81 9.73 24.38
CA ALA A 222 -0.35 9.48 23.51
C ALA A 222 -0.69 7.99 23.52
N ARG A 223 -1.84 7.64 24.09
CA ARG A 223 -2.37 6.28 23.94
C ARG A 223 -2.64 6.02 22.44
N PRO A 224 -2.21 4.88 21.90
CA PRO A 224 -2.53 4.53 20.52
C PRO A 224 -4.05 4.41 20.38
N VAL A 225 -4.60 5.05 19.36
CA VAL A 225 -6.02 4.89 19.03
C VAL A 225 -6.23 3.46 18.57
N VAL A 226 -7.00 2.71 19.34
CA VAL A 226 -7.47 1.37 18.98
C VAL A 226 -8.97 1.46 18.80
N SER A 227 -9.47 0.88 17.72
CA SER A 227 -10.90 0.76 17.48
C SER A 227 -11.32 -0.71 17.47
N VAL A 228 -12.54 -0.98 17.92
CA VAL A 228 -13.24 -2.23 17.67
C VAL A 228 -14.21 -2.02 16.52
N GLN A 229 -14.21 -2.95 15.58
CA GLN A 229 -15.01 -2.89 14.37
C GLN A 229 -15.82 -4.18 14.22
N GLN A 230 -17.03 -4.06 13.69
CA GLN A 230 -17.85 -5.18 13.27
C GLN A 230 -17.07 -6.05 12.28
N TYR A 231 -17.10 -7.36 12.50
CA TYR A 231 -16.57 -8.32 11.53
C TYR A 231 -17.55 -8.47 10.37
N VAL A 232 -17.08 -8.25 9.16
CA VAL A 232 -17.80 -8.54 7.92
C VAL A 232 -17.13 -9.75 7.28
N ALA A 233 -17.87 -10.85 7.12
CA ALA A 233 -17.38 -12.03 6.42
C ALA A 233 -17.42 -11.78 4.91
N GLY A 234 -16.28 -11.92 4.24
CA GLY A 234 -16.26 -11.63 2.80
C GLY A 234 -14.88 -11.67 2.18
N ARG A 235 -14.79 -11.18 0.96
CA ARG A 235 -13.58 -11.12 0.13
C ARG A 235 -13.04 -9.70 0.11
N LEU A 236 -11.75 -9.54 0.40
CA LEU A 236 -11.09 -8.23 0.35
C LEU A 236 -10.99 -7.74 -1.11
N ALA A 237 -11.25 -6.46 -1.31
CA ALA A 237 -11.08 -5.78 -2.58
C ALA A 237 -10.34 -4.46 -2.39
N ASN A 238 -9.62 -4.02 -3.40
CA ASN A 238 -8.94 -2.71 -3.43
C ASN A 238 -9.30 -1.99 -4.71
N ARG A 239 -9.77 -0.76 -4.60
CA ARG A 239 -9.93 0.16 -5.72
C ARG A 239 -8.74 1.10 -5.75
N ALA A 240 -7.86 0.92 -6.73
CA ALA A 240 -6.76 1.83 -7.02
C ALA A 240 -7.20 2.88 -8.01
N VAL A 241 -6.97 4.15 -7.70
CA VAL A 241 -7.36 5.28 -8.55
C VAL A 241 -6.23 6.29 -8.69
N LEU A 242 -6.23 6.98 -9.82
CA LEU A 242 -5.59 8.26 -9.96
C LEU A 242 -6.62 9.36 -9.81
N CYS A 243 -6.38 10.23 -8.87
CA CYS A 243 -7.21 11.40 -8.58
C CYS A 243 -6.52 12.68 -9.05
N TRP A 244 -7.32 13.67 -9.43
CA TRP A 244 -6.83 14.98 -9.77
C TRP A 244 -7.85 16.05 -9.38
N ARG A 245 -7.48 16.87 -8.38
CA ARG A 245 -8.33 17.98 -7.87
C ARG A 245 -9.76 17.52 -7.57
N GLY A 246 -9.91 16.42 -6.83
CA GLY A 246 -11.21 15.89 -6.44
C GLY A 246 -11.95 15.10 -7.53
N ARG A 247 -11.31 14.74 -8.63
CA ARG A 247 -11.89 13.91 -9.71
C ARG A 247 -11.09 12.64 -9.91
N VAL A 248 -11.75 11.53 -10.18
CA VAL A 248 -11.12 10.27 -10.58
C VAL A 248 -10.85 10.32 -12.09
N LEU A 249 -9.59 10.17 -12.49
CA LEU A 249 -9.19 10.20 -13.91
C LEU A 249 -9.02 8.79 -14.49
N ALA A 250 -8.60 7.84 -13.67
CA ALA A 250 -8.45 6.45 -14.05
C ALA A 250 -8.53 5.58 -12.79
N GLY A 251 -8.91 4.32 -12.94
CA GLY A 251 -8.99 3.40 -11.82
C GLY A 251 -9.14 1.95 -12.25
N LEU A 252 -8.88 1.06 -11.31
CA LEU A 252 -9.13 -0.37 -11.45
C LEU A 252 -9.47 -0.97 -10.09
N THR A 253 -10.34 -1.97 -10.09
CA THR A 253 -10.72 -2.70 -8.88
C THR A 253 -10.19 -4.12 -8.96
N VAL A 254 -9.61 -4.58 -7.87
CA VAL A 254 -9.12 -5.95 -7.73
C VAL A 254 -9.65 -6.57 -6.46
N ALA A 255 -10.03 -7.86 -6.54
CA ALA A 255 -10.35 -8.68 -5.38
C ALA A 255 -9.16 -9.57 -5.02
N THR A 256 -8.91 -9.78 -3.73
CA THR A 256 -7.82 -10.63 -3.25
C THR A 256 -8.22 -12.10 -3.35
N LEU A 257 -7.42 -12.89 -4.06
CA LEU A 257 -7.54 -14.35 -4.11
C LEU A 257 -6.60 -15.02 -3.13
N GLU A 258 -5.35 -14.55 -3.06
CA GLU A 258 -4.32 -15.07 -2.17
C GLU A 258 -3.60 -13.94 -1.44
N SER A 259 -3.16 -14.20 -0.21
CA SER A 259 -2.43 -13.25 0.63
C SER A 259 -1.37 -13.94 1.49
N ASP A 260 -0.35 -13.22 1.95
CA ASP A 260 0.67 -13.76 2.85
C ASP A 260 0.97 -12.77 4.00
N PRO A 261 0.67 -13.15 5.27
CA PRO A 261 -0.03 -14.37 5.71
C PRO A 261 -1.53 -14.33 5.40
N PHE A 262 -2.09 -15.48 5.03
CA PHE A 262 -3.53 -15.60 4.84
C PHE A 262 -4.28 -15.57 6.20
N PRO A 263 -5.47 -14.97 6.30
CA PRO A 263 -6.20 -14.19 5.28
C PRO A 263 -5.92 -12.68 5.31
N ASN A 264 -5.14 -12.15 6.25
CA ASN A 264 -5.07 -10.72 6.59
C ASN A 264 -3.77 -10.04 6.12
N GLY A 265 -2.91 -10.75 5.40
CA GLY A 265 -1.67 -10.20 4.85
C GLY A 265 -1.88 -9.45 3.54
N PRO A 266 -0.80 -8.84 3.00
CA PRO A 266 -0.82 -8.26 1.66
C PRO A 266 -1.23 -9.28 0.61
N ALA A 267 -2.02 -8.86 -0.37
CA ALA A 267 -2.40 -9.70 -1.50
C ALA A 267 -1.17 -10.17 -2.29
N THR A 268 -1.18 -11.42 -2.70
CA THR A 268 -0.16 -12.02 -3.55
C THR A 268 -0.71 -12.45 -4.91
N VAL A 269 -2.03 -12.75 -4.95
CA VAL A 269 -2.79 -12.95 -6.18
C VAL A 269 -4.07 -12.15 -6.09
N VAL A 270 -4.39 -11.46 -7.17
CA VAL A 270 -5.61 -10.67 -7.29
C VAL A 270 -6.38 -11.03 -8.56
N GLU A 271 -7.68 -10.80 -8.55
CA GLU A 271 -8.57 -10.90 -9.70
C GLU A 271 -9.13 -9.51 -10.00
N PHE A 272 -9.09 -9.09 -11.26
CA PHE A 272 -9.73 -7.85 -11.67
C PHE A 272 -11.24 -8.03 -11.67
N ILE A 273 -11.94 -7.11 -11.03
CA ILE A 273 -13.40 -7.12 -10.95
C ILE A 273 -13.98 -5.79 -11.41
N ASP A 274 -15.22 -5.84 -11.87
CA ASP A 274 -16.02 -4.65 -12.16
C ASP A 274 -17.11 -4.53 -11.10
N GLU A 275 -17.07 -3.45 -10.30
CA GLU A 275 -18.01 -3.23 -9.19
C GLU A 275 -18.46 -1.76 -9.16
N PRO A 276 -19.56 -1.43 -9.86
CA PRO A 276 -20.02 -0.04 -10.02
C PRO A 276 -20.38 0.66 -8.70
N GLU A 277 -20.74 -0.07 -7.65
CA GLU A 277 -20.98 0.53 -6.33
C GLU A 277 -19.70 1.06 -5.73
N ILE A 278 -18.58 0.32 -5.85
CA ILE A 278 -17.25 0.78 -5.42
C ILE A 278 -16.85 2.05 -6.16
N ASP A 279 -17.07 2.09 -7.48
CA ASP A 279 -16.70 3.24 -8.31
C ASP A 279 -17.41 4.51 -7.84
N ARG A 280 -18.73 4.45 -7.65
CA ARG A 280 -19.53 5.59 -7.16
C ARG A 280 -19.13 6.05 -5.77
N VAL A 281 -18.86 5.11 -4.86
CA VAL A 281 -18.38 5.41 -3.51
C VAL A 281 -17.05 6.15 -3.57
N VAL A 282 -16.11 5.67 -4.37
CA VAL A 282 -14.78 6.28 -4.48
C VAL A 282 -14.86 7.66 -5.13
N GLU A 283 -15.62 7.84 -6.20
CA GLU A 283 -15.83 9.16 -6.82
C GLU A 283 -16.41 10.16 -5.81
N THR A 284 -17.41 9.76 -5.02
CA THR A 284 -18.00 10.61 -3.97
C THR A 284 -16.95 11.04 -2.94
N LEU A 285 -16.14 10.11 -2.46
CA LEU A 285 -15.13 10.39 -1.44
C LEU A 285 -13.95 11.20 -1.97
N VAL A 286 -13.53 10.94 -3.20
CA VAL A 286 -12.48 11.72 -3.90
C VAL A 286 -12.91 13.16 -4.06
N ALA A 287 -14.15 13.41 -4.49
CA ALA A 287 -14.72 14.75 -4.61
C ALA A 287 -14.87 15.44 -3.24
N ARG A 288 -15.39 14.71 -2.23
CA ARG A 288 -15.62 15.24 -0.88
C ARG A 288 -14.32 15.68 -0.19
N LEU A 289 -13.23 14.94 -0.42
CA LEU A 289 -11.93 15.20 0.19
C LEU A 289 -10.97 16.00 -0.71
N GLY A 290 -11.35 16.33 -1.94
CA GLY A 290 -10.51 17.07 -2.87
C GLY A 290 -9.18 16.37 -3.18
N LEU A 291 -9.15 15.03 -3.25
CA LEU A 291 -7.92 14.25 -3.39
C LEU A 291 -7.23 14.45 -4.74
N SER A 292 -5.90 14.39 -4.75
CA SER A 292 -5.05 14.30 -5.94
C SER A 292 -4.02 13.19 -5.78
N GLY A 293 -3.42 12.73 -6.90
CA GLY A 293 -2.42 11.68 -6.93
C GLY A 293 -3.01 10.28 -6.85
N PHE A 294 -2.16 9.32 -6.57
CA PHE A 294 -2.59 7.92 -6.42
C PHE A 294 -3.26 7.71 -5.07
N CYS A 295 -4.41 7.02 -5.08
CA CYS A 295 -5.10 6.59 -3.88
C CYS A 295 -5.57 5.15 -4.02
N GLY A 296 -5.65 4.44 -2.89
CA GLY A 296 -6.26 3.12 -2.81
C GLY A 296 -7.35 3.11 -1.73
N PHE A 297 -8.48 2.50 -2.06
CA PHE A 297 -9.59 2.32 -1.13
C PHE A 297 -9.78 0.82 -0.90
N ASP A 298 -9.71 0.39 0.35
CA ASP A 298 -9.88 -1.00 0.72
C ASP A 298 -11.32 -1.28 1.11
N PHE A 299 -11.87 -2.34 0.55
CA PHE A 299 -13.23 -2.80 0.76
C PHE A 299 -13.24 -4.26 1.20
N ILE A 300 -14.36 -4.70 1.75
CA ILE A 300 -14.72 -6.10 1.85
C ILE A 300 -16.06 -6.30 1.14
N LEU A 301 -16.10 -7.22 0.19
CA LEU A 301 -17.33 -7.67 -0.45
C LEU A 301 -17.96 -8.71 0.47
N GLU A 302 -19.11 -8.37 1.05
CA GLU A 302 -19.80 -9.25 2.00
C GLU A 302 -20.22 -10.56 1.32
N ARG A 303 -19.97 -11.68 1.99
CA ARG A 303 -20.13 -13.02 1.38
C ARG A 303 -21.53 -13.31 0.89
N GLU A 304 -22.57 -12.81 1.59
CA GLU A 304 -23.96 -13.16 1.30
C GLU A 304 -24.59 -12.24 0.25
N THR A 305 -24.24 -10.95 0.31
CA THR A 305 -24.91 -9.92 -0.52
C THR A 305 -24.00 -9.39 -1.64
N GLU A 306 -22.71 -9.76 -1.62
CA GLU A 306 -21.63 -9.19 -2.47
C GLU A 306 -21.52 -7.66 -2.34
N ARG A 307 -22.20 -7.02 -1.39
CA ARG A 307 -22.16 -5.57 -1.21
C ARG A 307 -20.85 -5.11 -0.62
N PRO A 308 -20.26 -4.01 -1.12
CA PRO A 308 -19.02 -3.50 -0.62
C PRO A 308 -19.19 -2.73 0.70
N PHE A 309 -18.36 -3.04 1.69
CA PHE A 309 -18.13 -2.26 2.90
C PHE A 309 -16.75 -1.60 2.81
N LEU A 310 -16.70 -0.29 2.93
CA LEU A 310 -15.44 0.46 2.93
C LEU A 310 -14.68 0.25 4.24
N LEU A 311 -13.40 -0.08 4.16
CA LEU A 311 -12.54 -0.37 5.33
C LEU A 311 -11.52 0.72 5.63
N GLU A 312 -10.87 1.29 4.60
CA GLU A 312 -9.84 2.34 4.77
C GLU A 312 -9.50 3.05 3.46
N LEU A 313 -8.92 4.25 3.62
CA LEU A 313 -8.24 4.99 2.55
C LEU A 313 -6.73 4.85 2.71
N ASN A 314 -6.05 4.57 1.61
CA ASN A 314 -4.60 4.68 1.47
C ASN A 314 -4.32 5.88 0.54
N PRO A 315 -3.97 7.08 1.07
CA PRO A 315 -3.75 8.28 0.24
C PRO A 315 -2.37 8.25 -0.44
N ARG A 316 -2.09 7.16 -1.13
CA ARG A 316 -0.82 6.81 -1.79
C ARG A 316 -1.01 5.71 -2.83
N ALA A 317 0.04 5.47 -3.61
CA ALA A 317 0.03 4.31 -4.50
C ALA A 317 -0.10 2.99 -3.71
N THR A 318 -0.93 2.07 -4.23
CA THR A 318 -1.09 0.69 -3.78
C THR A 318 -0.56 -0.29 -4.83
N SER A 319 -0.48 -1.57 -4.48
CA SER A 319 0.08 -2.60 -5.38
C SER A 319 -0.69 -2.75 -6.69
N ALA A 320 -1.92 -2.29 -6.77
CA ALA A 320 -2.72 -2.30 -7.99
C ALA A 320 -2.43 -1.13 -8.94
N CYS A 321 -1.83 -0.02 -8.46
CA CYS A 321 -1.68 1.22 -9.25
C CYS A 321 -0.87 1.09 -10.56
N TRP A 322 -0.06 0.05 -10.72
CA TRP A 322 0.76 -0.19 -11.90
C TRP A 322 0.29 -1.35 -12.78
N LEU A 323 -0.82 -2.01 -12.40
CA LEU A 323 -1.34 -3.19 -13.11
C LEU A 323 -2.16 -2.84 -14.35
N GLY A 324 -2.75 -1.67 -14.41
CA GLY A 324 -3.59 -1.26 -15.53
C GLY A 324 -2.83 -1.10 -16.85
N THR A 325 -3.49 -1.45 -17.96
CA THR A 325 -2.91 -1.44 -19.31
C THR A 325 -3.74 -0.67 -20.32
N SER A 326 -5.03 -0.45 -20.04
CA SER A 326 -5.94 0.30 -20.94
C SER A 326 -5.93 1.79 -20.63
N ALA A 327 -6.46 2.59 -21.54
CA ALA A 327 -6.57 4.04 -21.39
C ALA A 327 -7.31 4.49 -20.11
N HIS A 328 -8.22 3.66 -19.61
CA HIS A 328 -9.01 3.93 -18.41
C HIS A 328 -8.42 3.32 -17.13
N SER A 329 -7.56 2.30 -17.24
CA SER A 329 -6.93 1.61 -16.12
C SER A 329 -5.44 1.94 -15.94
N ASP A 330 -4.78 2.56 -16.93
CA ASP A 330 -3.38 3.01 -16.81
C ASP A 330 -3.29 4.34 -16.04
N LEU A 331 -3.14 4.21 -14.73
CA LEU A 331 -3.09 5.34 -13.81
C LEU A 331 -1.87 6.24 -14.07
N CYS A 332 -0.75 5.65 -14.50
CA CYS A 332 0.48 6.41 -14.77
C CYS A 332 0.37 7.26 -16.04
N ALA A 333 -0.24 6.72 -17.09
CA ALA A 333 -0.52 7.46 -18.31
C ALA A 333 -1.54 8.58 -18.06
N ALA A 334 -2.57 8.32 -17.24
CA ALA A 334 -3.53 9.34 -16.84
C ALA A 334 -2.87 10.48 -16.03
N LEU A 335 -1.95 10.15 -15.10
CA LEU A 335 -1.18 11.15 -14.37
C LEU A 335 -0.31 12.00 -15.32
N PHE A 336 0.35 11.36 -16.28
CA PHE A 336 1.19 12.08 -17.24
C PHE A 336 0.38 13.12 -18.03
N ARG A 337 -0.79 12.73 -18.53
CA ARG A 337 -1.70 13.66 -19.22
C ARG A 337 -2.13 14.81 -18.30
N ALA A 338 -2.54 14.52 -17.07
CA ALA A 338 -2.98 15.54 -16.12
C ALA A 338 -1.88 16.55 -15.77
N VAL A 339 -0.63 16.10 -15.63
CA VAL A 339 0.51 16.98 -15.31
C VAL A 339 0.97 17.77 -16.52
N LYS A 340 0.94 17.18 -17.74
CA LYS A 340 1.41 17.81 -18.97
C LYS A 340 0.42 18.82 -19.53
N ASP A 341 -0.86 18.44 -19.60
CA ASP A 341 -1.87 19.18 -20.36
C ASP A 341 -2.74 20.08 -19.46
N GLY A 342 -2.55 20.00 -18.12
CA GLY A 342 -3.51 20.57 -17.18
C GLY A 342 -4.84 19.80 -17.20
N ALA A 343 -5.66 19.92 -16.16
CA ALA A 343 -6.89 19.14 -16.01
C ALA A 343 -8.03 19.51 -17.00
N GLU A 344 -7.75 20.24 -18.05
CA GLU A 344 -8.75 20.70 -19.04
C GLU A 344 -9.01 19.71 -20.18
N SER A 345 -8.19 18.67 -20.36
CA SER A 345 -8.53 17.65 -21.35
C SER A 345 -9.73 16.84 -20.82
N ASP A 346 -10.81 16.87 -21.60
CA ASP A 346 -12.07 16.13 -21.40
C ASP A 346 -11.82 14.61 -21.34
N VAL A 347 -11.23 14.14 -20.22
CA VAL A 347 -11.27 12.72 -19.89
C VAL A 347 -12.66 12.46 -19.34
N ARG A 348 -13.60 12.22 -20.25
CA ARG A 348 -14.92 11.68 -19.90
C ARG A 348 -14.69 10.41 -19.10
N THR A 349 -15.01 10.49 -17.84
CA THR A 349 -15.01 9.48 -16.83
C THR A 349 -15.94 8.33 -17.19
N ALA A 350 -15.39 7.28 -17.75
CA ALA A 350 -15.85 5.95 -17.46
C ALA A 350 -14.59 5.21 -16.98
N ALA A 351 -14.28 5.37 -15.70
CA ALA A 351 -13.23 4.62 -15.03
C ALA A 351 -13.71 3.16 -14.84
N GLN A 352 -14.09 2.52 -15.94
CA GLN A 352 -14.50 1.13 -15.97
C GLN A 352 -13.29 0.26 -16.23
N SER A 353 -13.13 -0.78 -15.45
CA SER A 353 -12.18 -1.87 -15.67
C SER A 353 -12.50 -2.70 -16.93
N GLN A 354 -13.17 -2.08 -17.91
CA GLN A 354 -13.64 -2.77 -19.13
C GLN A 354 -12.49 -3.48 -19.82
N GLY A 355 -12.61 -4.78 -19.93
CA GLY A 355 -11.67 -5.66 -20.63
C GLY A 355 -10.73 -6.48 -19.76
N LEU A 356 -10.65 -6.23 -18.44
CA LEU A 356 -9.81 -7.01 -17.52
C LEU A 356 -10.62 -7.85 -16.52
N ALA A 357 -11.94 -7.65 -16.40
CA ALA A 357 -12.77 -8.36 -15.44
C ALA A 357 -12.64 -9.88 -15.60
N GLY A 358 -12.39 -10.59 -14.49
CA GLY A 358 -12.13 -12.03 -14.45
C GLY A 358 -10.67 -12.44 -14.71
N GLU A 359 -9.80 -11.54 -15.19
CA GLU A 359 -8.38 -11.84 -15.29
C GLU A 359 -7.73 -11.89 -13.91
N LYS A 360 -6.73 -12.75 -13.75
CA LYS A 360 -5.98 -12.92 -12.49
C LYS A 360 -4.57 -12.42 -12.65
N ALA A 361 -4.05 -11.75 -11.62
CA ALA A 361 -2.66 -11.31 -11.58
C ALA A 361 -1.95 -11.87 -10.34
N ALA A 362 -0.89 -12.64 -10.57
CA ALA A 362 0.06 -13.02 -9.53
C ALA A 362 1.09 -11.90 -9.35
N LEU A 363 1.16 -11.32 -8.17
CA LEU A 363 2.04 -10.18 -7.88
C LEU A 363 3.48 -10.66 -7.68
N PHE A 364 4.39 -10.22 -8.53
CA PHE A 364 5.83 -10.51 -8.40
C PHE A 364 6.50 -9.46 -7.47
N PRO A 365 7.36 -9.85 -6.53
CA PRO A 365 7.81 -11.21 -6.20
C PRO A 365 6.95 -11.90 -5.13
N GLN A 366 5.83 -11.30 -4.71
CA GLN A 366 5.04 -11.71 -3.54
C GLN A 366 4.53 -13.15 -3.68
N GLU A 367 3.87 -13.49 -4.80
CA GLU A 367 3.34 -14.85 -4.99
C GLU A 367 4.44 -15.89 -5.11
N TRP A 368 5.52 -15.56 -5.82
CA TRP A 368 6.69 -16.43 -5.90
C TRP A 368 7.35 -16.64 -4.52
N MET A 369 7.33 -15.63 -3.64
CA MET A 369 7.81 -15.75 -2.25
C MET A 369 6.89 -16.61 -1.39
N ARG A 370 5.58 -16.51 -1.58
CA ARG A 370 4.57 -17.29 -0.87
C ARG A 370 4.67 -18.78 -1.22
N SER A 371 4.66 -19.10 -2.51
CA SER A 371 4.73 -20.48 -3.00
C SER A 371 5.34 -20.56 -4.39
N HIS A 372 6.41 -21.37 -4.55
CA HIS A 372 7.04 -21.62 -5.87
C HIS A 372 6.21 -22.53 -6.74
N THR A 373 5.40 -23.37 -6.13
CA THR A 373 4.55 -24.36 -6.79
C THR A 373 3.13 -23.85 -6.95
N SER A 374 2.91 -22.55 -6.73
CA SER A 374 1.59 -21.94 -6.93
C SER A 374 1.18 -22.06 -8.39
N LEU A 375 -0.03 -22.57 -8.62
CA LEU A 375 -0.62 -22.66 -9.94
C LEU A 375 -0.73 -21.27 -10.61
N HIS A 376 -0.94 -20.24 -9.81
CA HIS A 376 -1.04 -18.86 -10.30
C HIS A 376 0.24 -18.33 -10.95
N LEU A 377 1.41 -18.88 -10.64
CA LEU A 377 2.65 -18.53 -11.35
C LEU A 377 2.66 -19.00 -12.81
N ALA A 378 1.90 -20.04 -13.13
CA ALA A 378 1.81 -20.58 -14.49
C ALA A 378 0.58 -20.08 -15.26
N THR A 379 -0.53 -19.77 -14.54
CA THR A 379 -1.85 -19.52 -15.15
C THR A 379 -2.32 -18.07 -15.07
N SER A 380 -1.68 -17.25 -14.25
CA SER A 380 -2.10 -15.87 -14.05
C SER A 380 -1.10 -14.90 -14.66
N TYR A 381 -1.62 -13.77 -15.13
CA TYR A 381 -0.77 -12.69 -15.59
C TYR A 381 0.14 -12.17 -14.47
N HIS A 382 1.42 -11.98 -14.76
CA HIS A 382 2.32 -11.30 -13.82
C HIS A 382 3.34 -10.46 -14.58
N ARG A 383 3.45 -9.21 -14.18
CA ARG A 383 4.38 -8.25 -14.77
C ARG A 383 5.76 -8.36 -14.11
N VAL A 384 6.48 -9.43 -14.41
CA VAL A 384 7.90 -9.48 -14.07
C VAL A 384 8.64 -8.51 -15.00
N PRO A 385 9.45 -7.58 -14.48
CA PRO A 385 10.15 -6.58 -15.31
C PRO A 385 11.39 -7.21 -15.96
N TRP A 386 11.19 -8.11 -16.92
CA TRP A 386 12.27 -8.83 -17.62
C TRP A 386 13.25 -7.91 -18.38
N ASP A 387 12.77 -6.75 -18.78
CA ASP A 387 13.55 -5.67 -19.40
C ASP A 387 14.43 -4.90 -18.41
N ASP A 388 14.31 -5.18 -17.08
CA ASP A 388 15.16 -4.62 -16.03
C ASP A 388 15.85 -5.75 -15.21
N PRO A 389 16.86 -6.44 -15.76
CA PRO A 389 17.48 -7.59 -15.13
C PRO A 389 18.16 -7.29 -13.80
N LYS A 390 18.61 -6.02 -13.58
CA LYS A 390 19.19 -5.60 -12.28
C LYS A 390 18.14 -5.60 -11.17
N LEU A 391 16.95 -5.11 -11.47
CA LEU A 391 15.83 -5.12 -10.52
C LEU A 391 15.38 -6.55 -10.24
N VAL A 392 15.19 -7.38 -11.28
CA VAL A 392 14.81 -8.80 -11.12
C VAL A 392 15.82 -9.53 -10.24
N ALA A 393 17.12 -9.40 -10.53
CA ALA A 393 18.17 -10.04 -9.73
C ALA A 393 18.21 -9.53 -8.27
N PHE A 394 17.93 -8.25 -8.03
CA PHE A 394 17.82 -7.72 -6.67
C PHE A 394 16.63 -8.32 -5.93
N LEU A 395 15.44 -8.34 -6.54
CA LEU A 395 14.21 -8.87 -5.93
C LEU A 395 14.32 -10.38 -5.67
N ALA A 396 14.89 -11.15 -6.60
CA ALA A 396 15.12 -12.57 -6.43
C ALA A 396 16.05 -12.87 -5.24
N ARG A 397 17.15 -12.12 -5.11
CA ARG A 397 18.09 -12.25 -3.97
C ARG A 397 17.43 -11.87 -2.64
N ALA A 398 16.65 -10.78 -2.62
CA ALA A 398 15.93 -10.33 -1.42
C ALA A 398 14.91 -11.38 -0.97
N ALA A 399 14.16 -11.95 -1.90
CA ALA A 399 13.21 -13.02 -1.67
C ALA A 399 13.89 -14.28 -1.09
N GLY A 400 15.00 -14.74 -1.69
CA GLY A 400 15.77 -15.86 -1.19
C GLY A 400 16.35 -15.63 0.22
N ALA A 401 16.79 -14.40 0.53
CA ALA A 401 17.27 -14.05 1.87
C ALA A 401 16.15 -14.06 2.92
N GLN A 402 14.96 -13.56 2.58
CA GLN A 402 13.79 -13.57 3.46
C GLN A 402 13.34 -14.98 3.80
N ARG A 403 13.31 -15.90 2.82
CA ARG A 403 13.00 -17.32 3.04
C ARG A 403 13.97 -17.99 4.01
N ARG A 404 15.27 -17.78 3.82
CA ARG A 404 16.28 -18.31 4.74
C ARG A 404 16.07 -17.82 6.18
N ARG A 405 15.62 -16.59 6.36
CA ARG A 405 15.28 -16.03 7.69
C ARG A 405 14.03 -16.66 8.28
N VAL A 406 12.98 -16.86 7.47
CA VAL A 406 11.73 -17.49 7.91
C VAL A 406 12.00 -18.94 8.30
N ASN A 407 12.74 -19.71 7.49
CA ASN A 407 13.10 -21.09 7.80
C ASN A 407 13.96 -21.19 9.07
N ARG A 408 14.98 -20.32 9.23
CA ARG A 408 15.77 -20.28 10.49
C ARG A 408 14.92 -19.93 11.71
N GLY A 409 13.98 -18.99 11.58
CA GLY A 409 13.04 -18.64 12.65
C GLY A 409 12.05 -19.77 12.97
N PHE A 410 11.66 -20.57 12.02
CA PHE A 410 10.85 -21.77 12.21
C PHE A 410 11.63 -22.85 12.94
N PHE A 411 12.84 -23.19 12.48
CA PHE A 411 13.72 -24.16 13.12
C PHE A 411 14.10 -23.75 14.55
N SER A 412 14.39 -22.49 14.81
CA SER A 412 14.70 -22.02 16.17
C SER A 412 13.48 -22.07 17.09
N ARG A 413 12.27 -21.87 16.60
CA ARG A 413 11.02 -22.04 17.36
C ARG A 413 10.69 -23.51 17.59
N LEU A 414 10.95 -24.37 16.61
CA LEU A 414 10.79 -25.82 16.72
C LEU A 414 11.77 -26.40 17.75
N LEU A 415 13.05 -26.02 17.68
CA LEU A 415 14.08 -26.44 18.64
C LEU A 415 13.77 -25.96 20.08
N ARG A 416 13.26 -24.75 20.27
CA ARG A 416 12.81 -24.27 21.58
C ARG A 416 11.59 -25.04 22.11
N ARG A 417 10.66 -25.47 21.22
CA ARG A 417 9.51 -26.30 21.61
C ARG A 417 9.95 -27.72 21.98
N VAL A 418 10.88 -28.31 21.26
CA VAL A 418 11.45 -29.63 21.59
C VAL A 418 12.26 -29.58 22.87
N ALA A 419 13.06 -28.52 23.09
CA ALA A 419 13.85 -28.36 24.34
C ALA A 419 13.01 -28.07 25.58
N LEU A 420 11.77 -27.60 25.44
CA LEU A 420 10.86 -27.30 26.57
C LEU A 420 9.85 -28.41 26.86
N GLY A 421 10.00 -29.62 26.27
CA GLY A 421 9.33 -30.86 26.69
C GLY A 421 7.80 -30.76 26.85
N LYS A 422 7.08 -30.11 25.93
CA LYS A 422 5.61 -30.12 25.94
C LYS A 422 5.07 -31.03 24.85
N ASP A 423 4.40 -32.08 25.32
CA ASP A 423 3.76 -33.13 24.56
C ASP A 423 2.92 -32.66 23.38
N TRP A 424 3.21 -33.24 22.25
CA TRP A 424 2.42 -33.15 21.03
C TRP A 424 1.40 -34.28 20.97
N GLN A 425 0.22 -34.08 21.53
CA GLN A 425 -0.97 -34.83 21.09
C GLN A 425 -2.09 -33.86 20.78
N GLN A 426 -2.62 -34.03 19.56
CA GLN A 426 -3.84 -33.45 18.97
C GLN A 426 -3.72 -32.05 18.40
N GLN A 427 -3.51 -32.04 17.10
CA GLN A 427 -4.23 -31.38 16.00
C GLN A 427 -3.29 -31.13 14.82
N SER A 428 -3.21 -32.10 13.92
CA SER A 428 -2.64 -31.91 12.59
C SER A 428 -3.72 -31.52 11.59
N PRO A 429 -3.55 -30.47 10.79
CA PRO A 429 -4.11 -30.42 9.45
C PRO A 429 -3.13 -31.16 8.50
N ARG A 430 -3.68 -32.08 7.74
CA ARG A 430 -3.01 -32.91 6.74
C ARG A 430 -2.38 -32.04 5.63
N SER A 431 -1.26 -32.51 5.15
CA SER A 431 -0.50 -32.19 3.93
C SER A 431 0.68 -31.22 4.08
N ALA A 432 1.82 -31.80 4.42
CA ALA A 432 3.11 -31.37 3.86
C ALA A 432 3.93 -32.65 3.67
N ALA A 433 3.77 -33.27 2.50
CA ALA A 433 4.63 -34.33 2.03
C ALA A 433 6.00 -33.75 1.66
N ALA A 434 7.02 -34.49 2.08
CA ALA A 434 8.42 -34.24 1.93
C ALA A 434 8.86 -33.94 0.47
N VAL A 435 9.77 -32.97 0.33
CA VAL A 435 10.83 -33.03 -0.67
C VAL A 435 12.13 -32.56 -0.01
N SER A 436 12.97 -33.53 0.30
CA SER A 436 14.41 -33.38 0.47
C SER A 436 15.04 -33.30 -0.91
N GLY A 437 15.97 -32.36 -1.14
CA GLY A 437 16.88 -32.45 -2.28
C GLY A 437 17.19 -31.12 -2.94
N GLY A 438 18.48 -30.75 -2.93
CA GLY A 438 19.11 -30.00 -4.01
C GLY A 438 19.19 -28.48 -3.78
N ALA A 439 20.36 -28.06 -3.35
CA ALA A 439 20.89 -26.74 -3.69
C ALA A 439 21.11 -26.69 -5.21
N ASP A 440 20.96 -25.50 -5.82
CA ASP A 440 21.14 -25.14 -7.21
C ASP A 440 19.89 -25.26 -8.10
N ASP A 441 19.06 -24.22 -8.06
CA ASP A 441 18.26 -23.81 -9.22
C ASP A 441 17.82 -22.34 -9.13
N ALA A 442 18.75 -21.46 -9.49
CA ALA A 442 18.46 -20.04 -9.72
C ALA A 442 17.96 -19.77 -11.15
N THR A 443 17.69 -20.81 -11.95
CA THR A 443 17.46 -20.70 -13.41
C THR A 443 16.07 -21.08 -13.91
N ALA A 444 15.14 -21.44 -13.05
CA ALA A 444 13.80 -21.86 -13.50
C ALA A 444 12.75 -20.74 -13.46
N ILE A 445 13.06 -19.56 -13.98
CA ILE A 445 12.06 -18.59 -14.40
C ILE A 445 12.08 -18.59 -15.93
N SER A 446 11.36 -19.54 -16.54
CA SER A 446 11.21 -19.62 -17.99
C SER A 446 10.43 -18.40 -18.50
N ARG A 447 11.01 -17.73 -19.47
CA ARG A 447 10.37 -16.67 -20.27
C ARG A 447 9.20 -17.30 -21.05
N PRO A 448 7.96 -16.78 -20.96
CA PRO A 448 6.94 -17.22 -21.91
C PRO A 448 7.36 -16.80 -23.32
N ALA A 449 7.22 -17.70 -24.29
CA ALA A 449 7.47 -17.42 -25.69
C ALA A 449 6.55 -16.28 -26.17
N PRO A 450 7.02 -15.37 -27.05
CA PRO A 450 6.17 -14.35 -27.62
C PRO A 450 5.10 -15.03 -28.49
N SER A 451 3.83 -14.73 -28.21
CA SER A 451 2.71 -15.10 -29.06
C SER A 451 2.92 -14.47 -30.43
N ALA A 452 3.05 -15.29 -31.46
CA ALA A 452 3.07 -14.85 -32.85
C ALA A 452 1.75 -14.14 -33.16
N SER A 453 1.84 -12.87 -33.52
CA SER A 453 0.76 -12.14 -34.18
C SER A 453 0.60 -12.71 -35.58
N THR A 454 -0.46 -13.46 -35.81
CA THR A 454 -0.92 -13.72 -37.18
C THR A 454 -1.72 -12.52 -37.66
N GLU A 455 -1.12 -11.77 -38.56
CA GLU A 455 -1.82 -10.90 -39.47
C GLU A 455 -2.70 -11.76 -40.41
N SER A 456 -3.95 -11.43 -40.49
CA SER A 456 -4.82 -11.50 -41.68
C SER A 456 -6.10 -10.72 -41.44
#